data_63e58f886c51c54d670a11e386cdf010
#
_entry.id   63e58f886c51c54d670a11e386cdf010
#
_cell.length_a   1.000
_cell.length_b   1.000
_cell.length_c   1.000
_cell.angle_alpha   90.00
_cell.angle_beta   90.00
_cell.angle_gamma   90.00
#
_symmetry.space_group_name_H-M   'P 1'
#
loop_
_entity.id
_entity.type
_entity.pdbx_description
1 polymer ?
#
loop_
_entity_poly.entity_id
_entity_poly.type
_entity_poly.pdbx_seq_one_letter_code
_entity_poly.pdbx_strand_id
1 'polypeptide(L)'
;MTTAQKRKTVFLVDDDLTNLTVGIAALEELYDVLTLSSGELLIKMLGKSVPDLILLDVNMPGMNGYDTIRHIKGNPATAGIPVIFLTAKSDGGSELEGLSLGAVDYIIKPFSAALLLKRIEIHLLLEDQTRELMAQKAELVRFNNNLQDMVNAKIQTVVELQDTLLMAMAELVECRDDVTGRHIERARSYLAVLIDAMRRQGLFMEEVSTWNIKLVLQSAQLHDVGKIAVKDGILNKLGKLSNDEFEEIKRHAAFGGALIEKIIRHTNERAFLEYAKIFALTHHERWDGNGYPSGLKGEEIPLLGRLMAVADVYDALRSARPYKDAYSHEEAVKIIWEGRGKHFDPRLVDLFMSVSGEFANIANTLSEPSGELRSVAAL
;
A
#
# COMPACT_ATOMS: atom_id res chain seq x y z
N MET A 1 36.14 16.97 27.05
CA MET A 1 37.36 16.44 26.39
C MET A 1 37.23 16.82 24.92
N THR A 2 37.94 17.84 24.48
CA THR A 2 37.99 18.28 23.09
C THR A 2 38.69 17.17 22.30
N THR A 3 37.95 16.44 21.50
CA THR A 3 38.53 15.54 20.50
C THR A 3 39.43 16.37 19.60
N ALA A 4 40.72 16.10 19.63
CA ALA A 4 41.68 16.73 18.72
C ALA A 4 41.22 16.45 17.31
N GLN A 5 40.73 17.47 16.61
CA GLN A 5 40.24 17.37 15.24
C GLN A 5 41.43 16.92 14.38
N LYS A 6 41.31 15.76 13.75
CA LYS A 6 42.37 15.20 12.88
C LYS A 6 42.67 16.26 11.80
N ARG A 7 43.97 16.61 11.67
CA ARG A 7 44.36 17.53 10.61
C ARG A 7 44.00 16.98 9.24
N LYS A 8 43.54 17.87 8.35
CA LYS A 8 43.27 17.53 6.96
C LYS A 8 44.57 17.28 6.19
N THR A 9 44.58 16.30 5.32
CA THR A 9 45.76 15.93 4.53
C THR A 9 45.68 16.58 3.14
N VAL A 10 46.72 17.33 2.79
CA VAL A 10 46.84 17.97 1.47
C VAL A 10 48.05 17.35 0.74
N PHE A 11 47.79 16.89 -0.48
CA PHE A 11 48.89 16.46 -1.36
C PHE A 11 49.30 17.64 -2.25
N LEU A 12 50.58 18.00 -2.22
CA LEU A 12 51.15 19.06 -3.04
C LEU A 12 52.07 18.39 -4.09
N VAL A 13 51.73 18.59 -5.35
CA VAL A 13 52.38 17.92 -6.50
C VAL A 13 52.99 18.97 -7.42
N ASP A 14 54.32 18.99 -7.52
CA ASP A 14 55.06 19.95 -8.34
C ASP A 14 56.44 19.34 -8.62
N ASP A 15 57.00 19.49 -9.82
CA ASP A 15 58.33 18.99 -10.15
C ASP A 15 59.46 19.91 -9.69
N ASP A 16 59.14 21.16 -9.38
CA ASP A 16 60.11 22.15 -8.85
C ASP A 16 60.17 22.09 -7.31
N LEU A 17 61.32 21.73 -6.78
CA LEU A 17 61.62 21.68 -5.35
C LEU A 17 61.40 23.02 -4.65
N THR A 18 61.61 24.13 -5.33
CA THR A 18 61.37 25.48 -4.77
C THR A 18 59.90 25.69 -4.49
N ASN A 19 59.01 25.32 -5.44
CA ASN A 19 57.57 25.41 -5.28
C ASN A 19 57.05 24.50 -4.15
N LEU A 20 57.57 23.28 -4.07
CA LEU A 20 57.27 22.36 -2.96
C LEU A 20 57.66 22.94 -1.60
N THR A 21 58.86 23.54 -1.51
CA THR A 21 59.36 24.13 -0.24
C THR A 21 58.49 25.33 0.19
N VAL A 22 58.14 26.21 -0.73
CA VAL A 22 57.26 27.36 -0.48
C VAL A 22 55.87 26.89 -0.08
N GLY A 23 55.35 25.88 -0.76
CA GLY A 23 54.01 25.32 -0.46
C GLY A 23 53.96 24.65 0.92
N ILE A 24 55.01 23.85 1.29
CA ILE A 24 55.12 23.26 2.66
C ILE A 24 55.10 24.37 3.71
N ALA A 25 56.00 25.36 3.60
CA ALA A 25 56.06 26.44 4.56
C ALA A 25 54.76 27.25 4.72
N ALA A 26 53.94 27.32 3.68
CA ALA A 26 52.67 27.95 3.74
C ALA A 26 51.56 27.09 4.41
N LEU A 27 51.67 25.75 4.39
CA LEU A 27 50.57 24.84 4.73
C LEU A 27 50.81 24.00 5.99
N GLU A 28 52.05 23.70 6.36
CA GLU A 28 52.42 22.75 7.43
C GLU A 28 51.90 23.12 8.82
N GLU A 29 51.60 24.38 9.06
CA GLU A 29 51.02 24.83 10.32
C GLU A 29 49.60 24.35 10.52
N LEU A 30 48.81 24.26 9.44
CA LEU A 30 47.38 23.96 9.49
C LEU A 30 46.99 22.56 8.94
N TYR A 31 47.82 22.01 8.04
CA TYR A 31 47.50 20.77 7.31
C TYR A 31 48.64 19.76 7.43
N ASP A 32 48.31 18.47 7.28
CA ASP A 32 49.32 17.41 7.06
C ASP A 32 49.64 17.41 5.55
N VAL A 33 50.84 17.86 5.21
CA VAL A 33 51.24 18.05 3.81
C VAL A 33 52.12 16.87 3.35
N LEU A 34 51.73 16.23 2.24
CA LEU A 34 52.57 15.27 1.55
C LEU A 34 52.97 15.86 0.19
N THR A 35 54.29 15.97 -0.04
CA THR A 35 54.83 16.47 -1.31
C THR A 35 55.19 15.34 -2.26
N LEU A 36 54.91 15.53 -3.54
CA LEU A 36 55.15 14.58 -4.62
C LEU A 36 55.74 15.31 -5.81
N SER A 37 56.73 14.74 -6.48
CA SER A 37 57.44 15.39 -7.57
C SER A 37 56.98 15.03 -8.96
N SER A 38 55.85 14.25 -9.09
CA SER A 38 55.29 13.95 -10.40
C SER A 38 53.86 13.42 -10.29
N GLY A 39 53.09 13.45 -11.43
CA GLY A 39 51.77 12.88 -11.55
C GLY A 39 51.73 11.36 -11.32
N GLU A 40 52.74 10.64 -11.82
CA GLU A 40 52.85 9.18 -11.63
C GLU A 40 53.01 8.79 -10.15
N LEU A 41 53.79 9.58 -9.39
CA LEU A 41 53.94 9.37 -7.94
C LEU A 41 52.62 9.65 -7.22
N LEU A 42 51.86 10.67 -7.62
CA LEU A 42 50.54 10.95 -7.09
C LEU A 42 49.60 9.76 -7.30
N ILE A 43 49.47 9.27 -8.55
CA ILE A 43 48.57 8.14 -8.83
C ILE A 43 48.97 6.90 -7.99
N LYS A 44 50.27 6.62 -7.88
CA LYS A 44 50.73 5.52 -7.03
C LYS A 44 50.43 5.73 -5.55
N MET A 45 50.50 6.97 -5.05
CA MET A 45 50.24 7.30 -3.66
C MET A 45 48.76 7.23 -3.32
N LEU A 46 47.85 7.64 -4.25
CA LEU A 46 46.41 7.53 -4.11
C LEU A 46 45.94 6.09 -3.89
N GLY A 47 46.66 5.11 -4.35
CA GLY A 47 46.43 3.68 -4.04
C GLY A 47 46.74 3.29 -2.60
N LYS A 48 47.46 4.14 -1.82
CA LYS A 48 47.86 3.88 -0.45
C LYS A 48 47.20 4.80 0.57
N SER A 49 46.98 6.05 0.19
CA SER A 49 46.39 7.09 1.05
C SER A 49 45.57 8.06 0.23
N VAL A 50 44.43 8.43 0.74
CA VAL A 50 43.49 9.37 0.09
C VAL A 50 43.59 10.71 0.83
N PRO A 51 43.99 11.80 0.13
CA PRO A 51 44.04 13.14 0.75
C PRO A 51 42.64 13.77 0.79
N ASP A 52 42.52 14.82 1.61
CA ASP A 52 41.31 15.66 1.63
C ASP A 52 41.28 16.66 0.46
N LEU A 53 42.49 17.04 -0.09
CA LEU A 53 42.64 17.95 -1.22
C LEU A 53 43.96 17.71 -1.93
N ILE A 54 44.03 17.94 -3.22
CA ILE A 54 45.23 17.89 -4.04
C ILE A 54 45.50 19.26 -4.65
N LEU A 55 46.72 19.77 -4.44
CA LEU A 55 47.31 20.86 -5.17
C LEU A 55 48.18 20.27 -6.29
N LEU A 56 47.87 20.54 -7.54
CA LEU A 56 48.48 19.86 -8.69
C LEU A 56 49.09 20.87 -9.67
N ASP A 57 50.38 20.84 -9.88
CA ASP A 57 50.97 21.61 -10.96
C ASP A 57 50.52 21.10 -12.34
N VAL A 58 50.26 22.04 -13.24
CA VAL A 58 49.88 21.74 -14.59
C VAL A 58 51.07 21.29 -15.43
N ASN A 59 52.19 21.97 -15.29
CA ASN A 59 53.36 21.82 -16.14
C ASN A 59 54.44 20.92 -15.50
N MET A 60 54.26 19.63 -15.59
CA MET A 60 55.22 18.65 -15.10
C MET A 60 55.76 17.79 -16.26
N PRO A 61 57.06 17.37 -16.17
CA PRO A 61 57.60 16.41 -17.15
C PRO A 61 56.95 15.02 -16.97
N GLY A 62 56.76 14.31 -18.09
CA GLY A 62 56.10 13.03 -18.12
C GLY A 62 54.58 13.19 -18.11
N MET A 63 53.92 12.74 -17.04
CA MET A 63 52.48 12.90 -16.87
C MET A 63 52.17 14.33 -16.38
N ASN A 64 51.67 15.17 -17.26
CA ASN A 64 51.27 16.54 -16.90
C ASN A 64 50.02 16.60 -15.97
N GLY A 65 49.68 17.79 -15.44
CA GLY A 65 48.56 17.95 -14.55
C GLY A 65 47.22 17.58 -15.16
N TYR A 66 47.00 17.84 -16.47
CA TYR A 66 45.75 17.51 -17.13
C TYR A 66 45.59 16.00 -17.33
N ASP A 67 46.64 15.27 -17.65
CA ASP A 67 46.61 13.80 -17.72
C ASP A 67 46.39 13.19 -16.34
N THR A 68 47.01 13.77 -15.34
CA THR A 68 46.90 13.35 -13.93
C THR A 68 45.44 13.48 -13.43
N ILE A 69 44.80 14.63 -13.67
CA ILE A 69 43.39 14.82 -13.20
C ILE A 69 42.43 13.89 -13.95
N ARG A 70 42.65 13.59 -15.23
CA ARG A 70 41.81 12.60 -15.96
C ARG A 70 41.85 11.24 -15.28
N HIS A 71 43.02 10.80 -14.82
CA HIS A 71 43.18 9.56 -14.06
C HIS A 71 42.49 9.62 -12.71
N ILE A 72 42.61 10.73 -11.97
CA ILE A 72 41.93 10.92 -10.66
C ILE A 72 40.40 10.88 -10.84
N LYS A 73 39.85 11.63 -11.79
CA LYS A 73 38.40 11.75 -12.00
C LYS A 73 37.82 10.53 -12.71
N GLY A 74 38.62 9.78 -13.45
CA GLY A 74 38.22 8.51 -14.08
C GLY A 74 38.08 7.33 -13.12
N ASN A 75 38.59 7.43 -11.90
CA ASN A 75 38.51 6.36 -10.89
C ASN A 75 37.49 6.71 -9.82
N PRO A 76 36.36 5.93 -9.67
CA PRO A 76 35.35 6.19 -8.67
C PRO A 76 35.85 6.37 -7.23
N ALA A 77 36.97 5.72 -6.86
CA ALA A 77 37.51 5.82 -5.53
C ALA A 77 38.21 7.18 -5.26
N THR A 78 38.64 7.89 -6.28
CA THR A 78 39.38 9.16 -6.18
C THR A 78 38.65 10.33 -6.84
N ALA A 79 37.62 10.09 -7.62
CA ALA A 79 36.89 11.11 -8.39
C ALA A 79 36.35 12.25 -7.50
N GLY A 80 35.98 11.95 -6.25
CA GLY A 80 35.44 12.92 -5.29
C GLY A 80 36.51 13.86 -4.68
N ILE A 81 37.83 13.55 -4.82
CA ILE A 81 38.87 14.38 -4.22
C ILE A 81 38.94 15.74 -4.92
N PRO A 82 38.83 16.87 -4.20
CA PRO A 82 38.98 18.21 -4.78
C PRO A 82 40.45 18.40 -5.26
N VAL A 83 40.58 18.86 -6.51
CA VAL A 83 41.87 19.17 -7.13
C VAL A 83 41.93 20.63 -7.47
N ILE A 84 42.92 21.36 -6.96
CA ILE A 84 43.22 22.76 -7.30
C ILE A 84 44.49 22.75 -8.17
N PHE A 85 44.40 23.34 -9.35
CA PHE A 85 45.59 23.48 -10.20
C PHE A 85 46.48 24.64 -9.74
N LEU A 86 47.80 24.39 -9.79
CA LEU A 86 48.83 25.42 -9.70
C LEU A 86 49.34 25.67 -11.13
N THR A 87 49.23 26.91 -11.65
CA THR A 87 49.53 27.19 -13.07
C THR A 87 50.42 28.45 -13.20
N ALA A 88 51.30 28.47 -14.19
CA ALA A 88 52.03 29.68 -14.55
C ALA A 88 51.06 30.62 -15.32
N LYS A 89 51.23 31.92 -15.17
CA LYS A 89 50.42 32.95 -15.80
C LYS A 89 50.55 32.89 -17.35
N SER A 90 49.65 32.19 -18.03
CA SER A 90 49.50 32.35 -19.46
C SER A 90 48.19 31.69 -19.93
N ASP A 91 47.42 32.38 -20.75
CA ASP A 91 46.24 32.01 -21.51
C ASP A 91 44.96 31.55 -20.77
N GLY A 92 43.93 32.42 -20.87
CA GLY A 92 42.58 32.11 -20.40
C GLY A 92 41.91 30.87 -20.99
N GLY A 93 42.59 30.17 -21.93
CA GLY A 93 42.19 28.88 -22.47
C GLY A 93 42.53 27.71 -21.53
N SER A 94 43.65 27.76 -20.84
CA SER A 94 44.09 26.70 -19.93
C SER A 94 43.28 26.60 -18.63
N GLU A 95 42.73 27.70 -18.18
CA GLU A 95 41.85 27.74 -16.99
C GLU A 95 40.50 27.03 -17.24
N LEU A 96 39.86 27.33 -18.38
CA LEU A 96 38.64 26.69 -18.81
C LEU A 96 38.83 25.18 -19.06
N GLU A 97 39.95 24.77 -19.63
CA GLU A 97 40.27 23.38 -19.85
C GLU A 97 40.42 22.62 -18.49
N GLY A 98 41.16 23.18 -17.56
CA GLY A 98 41.36 22.59 -16.21
C GLY A 98 40.02 22.38 -15.46
N LEU A 99 39.15 23.37 -15.43
CA LEU A 99 37.83 23.28 -14.80
C LEU A 99 36.93 22.26 -15.52
N SER A 100 37.01 22.18 -16.86
CA SER A 100 36.24 21.21 -17.63
C SER A 100 36.64 19.76 -17.36
N LEU A 101 37.87 19.53 -16.97
CA LEU A 101 38.44 18.23 -16.55
C LEU A 101 38.05 17.84 -15.10
N GLY A 102 37.36 18.72 -14.37
CA GLY A 102 36.87 18.45 -13.02
C GLY A 102 37.75 19.00 -11.91
N ALA A 103 38.66 19.89 -12.18
CA ALA A 103 39.31 20.71 -11.13
C ALA A 103 38.29 21.62 -10.47
N VAL A 104 38.41 21.82 -9.16
CA VAL A 104 37.51 22.69 -8.40
C VAL A 104 37.93 24.14 -8.41
N ASP A 105 39.21 24.41 -8.68
CA ASP A 105 39.77 25.76 -8.75
C ASP A 105 41.19 25.73 -9.39
N TYR A 106 41.77 26.94 -9.58
CA TYR A 106 43.14 27.13 -10.01
C TYR A 106 43.79 28.28 -9.25
N ILE A 107 45.13 28.22 -9.11
CA ILE A 107 45.93 29.25 -8.46
C ILE A 107 47.15 29.56 -9.34
N ILE A 108 47.28 30.85 -9.69
CA ILE A 108 48.37 31.32 -10.55
C ILE A 108 49.66 31.46 -9.74
N LYS A 109 50.76 30.93 -10.24
CA LYS A 109 52.14 31.08 -9.70
C LYS A 109 52.76 32.42 -10.18
N PRO A 110 53.51 33.18 -9.35
CA PRO A 110 53.73 32.92 -7.94
C PRO A 110 52.53 33.27 -7.07
N PHE A 111 52.18 32.42 -6.12
CA PHE A 111 51.06 32.59 -5.22
C PHE A 111 51.47 33.12 -3.85
N SER A 112 50.60 33.88 -3.16
CA SER A 112 50.79 34.19 -1.77
C SER A 112 50.24 33.07 -0.86
N ALA A 113 50.93 32.82 0.28
CA ALA A 113 50.49 31.85 1.26
C ALA A 113 49.04 32.11 1.72
N ALA A 114 48.64 33.39 1.93
CA ALA A 114 47.29 33.75 2.34
C ALA A 114 46.20 33.34 1.30
N LEU A 115 46.49 33.53 0.01
CA LEU A 115 45.58 33.15 -1.05
C LEU A 115 45.44 31.63 -1.15
N LEU A 116 46.58 30.89 -1.09
CA LEU A 116 46.62 29.46 -1.12
C LEU A 116 45.82 28.85 0.06
N LEU A 117 46.05 29.30 1.27
CA LEU A 117 45.32 28.87 2.46
C LEU A 117 43.79 29.12 2.33
N LYS A 118 43.41 30.32 1.85
CA LYS A 118 42.01 30.66 1.73
C LYS A 118 41.25 29.80 0.70
N ARG A 119 41.88 29.46 -0.43
CA ARG A 119 41.32 28.59 -1.45
C ARG A 119 41.14 27.16 -0.91
N ILE A 120 42.17 26.64 -0.25
CA ILE A 120 42.10 25.30 0.38
C ILE A 120 40.97 25.25 1.42
N GLU A 121 40.92 26.24 2.32
CA GLU A 121 39.87 26.31 3.36
C GLU A 121 38.45 26.27 2.76
N ILE A 122 38.21 27.08 1.72
CA ILE A 122 36.91 27.11 1.06
C ILE A 122 36.53 25.75 0.48
N HIS A 123 37.41 25.11 -0.26
CA HIS A 123 37.11 23.84 -0.91
C HIS A 123 36.99 22.67 0.08
N LEU A 124 37.79 22.65 1.16
CA LEU A 124 37.62 21.68 2.23
C LEU A 124 36.31 21.87 2.99
N LEU A 125 35.90 23.13 3.25
CA LEU A 125 34.61 23.41 3.88
C LEU A 125 33.42 22.96 3.00
N LEU A 126 33.47 23.26 1.69
CA LEU A 126 32.45 22.83 0.73
C LEU A 126 32.34 21.30 0.67
N GLU A 127 33.44 20.60 0.68
CA GLU A 127 33.45 19.14 0.67
C GLU A 127 32.84 18.56 1.95
N ASP A 128 33.23 19.11 3.13
CA ASP A 128 32.66 18.68 4.41
C ASP A 128 31.14 18.91 4.46
N GLN A 129 30.67 20.10 4.01
CA GLN A 129 29.23 20.41 3.92
C GLN A 129 28.49 19.48 2.96
N THR A 130 29.10 19.17 1.82
CA THR A 130 28.50 18.25 0.84
C THR A 130 28.36 16.84 1.41
N ARG A 131 29.38 16.34 2.11
CA ARG A 131 29.35 15.03 2.79
C ARG A 131 28.27 14.99 3.88
N GLU A 132 28.18 16.04 4.68
CA GLU A 132 27.17 16.14 5.73
C GLU A 132 25.74 16.14 5.13
N LEU A 133 25.53 16.96 4.09
CA LEU A 133 24.24 17.04 3.40
C LEU A 133 23.83 15.68 2.78
N MET A 134 24.79 14.97 2.17
CA MET A 134 24.54 13.64 1.63
C MET A 134 24.18 12.63 2.73
N ALA A 135 24.84 12.68 3.89
CA ALA A 135 24.52 11.83 5.03
C ALA A 135 23.11 12.11 5.57
N GLN A 136 22.77 13.38 5.78
CA GLN A 136 21.43 13.80 6.21
C GLN A 136 20.34 13.39 5.21
N LYS A 137 20.62 13.55 3.91
CA LYS A 137 19.68 13.11 2.85
C LYS A 137 19.44 11.60 2.90
N ALA A 138 20.51 10.81 3.08
CA ALA A 138 20.38 9.36 3.18
C ALA A 138 19.59 8.93 4.41
N GLU A 139 19.78 9.60 5.55
CA GLU A 139 19.02 9.37 6.78
C GLU A 139 17.54 9.73 6.60
N LEU A 140 17.24 10.89 5.99
CA LEU A 140 15.88 11.32 5.70
C LEU A 140 15.14 10.35 4.79
N VAL A 141 15.81 9.82 3.76
CA VAL A 141 15.23 8.80 2.87
C VAL A 141 14.88 7.53 3.64
N ARG A 142 15.77 7.06 4.51
CA ARG A 142 15.50 5.89 5.38
C ARG A 142 14.32 6.13 6.32
N PHE A 143 14.29 7.30 6.95
CA PHE A 143 13.20 7.69 7.85
C PHE A 143 11.85 7.73 7.12
N ASN A 144 11.81 8.35 5.93
CA ASN A 144 10.59 8.41 5.12
C ASN A 144 10.08 7.02 4.71
N ASN A 145 10.96 6.12 4.31
CA ASN A 145 10.58 4.75 3.96
C ASN A 145 9.99 4.01 5.17
N ASN A 146 10.64 4.09 6.33
CA ASN A 146 10.12 3.49 7.56
C ASN A 146 8.77 4.08 7.96
N LEU A 147 8.60 5.39 7.83
CA LEU A 147 7.33 6.05 8.14
C LEU A 147 6.22 5.56 7.20
N GLN A 148 6.50 5.43 5.90
CA GLN A 148 5.56 4.91 4.92
C GLN A 148 5.13 3.47 5.24
N ASP A 149 6.07 2.62 5.62
CA ASP A 149 5.78 1.24 6.03
C ASP A 149 4.90 1.19 7.29
N MET A 150 5.21 2.03 8.28
CA MET A 150 4.38 2.13 9.50
C MET A 150 2.97 2.63 9.20
N VAL A 151 2.82 3.63 8.32
CA VAL A 151 1.50 4.15 7.90
C VAL A 151 0.71 3.06 7.19
N ASN A 152 1.32 2.34 6.25
CA ASN A 152 0.67 1.26 5.52
C ASN A 152 0.21 0.12 6.45
N ALA A 153 1.07 -0.29 7.39
CA ALA A 153 0.74 -1.29 8.39
C ALA A 153 -0.43 -0.83 9.29
N LYS A 154 -0.44 0.45 9.69
CA LYS A 154 -1.52 1.00 10.52
C LYS A 154 -2.85 1.08 9.77
N ILE A 155 -2.83 1.49 8.50
CA ILE A 155 -4.01 1.49 7.63
C ILE A 155 -4.58 0.07 7.53
N GLN A 156 -3.72 -0.93 7.29
CA GLN A 156 -4.15 -2.32 7.20
C GLN A 156 -4.82 -2.79 8.51
N THR A 157 -4.24 -2.48 9.66
CA THR A 157 -4.82 -2.80 10.98
C THR A 157 -6.20 -2.15 11.17
N VAL A 158 -6.36 -0.89 10.76
CA VAL A 158 -7.65 -0.18 10.87
C VAL A 158 -8.70 -0.83 9.98
N VAL A 159 -8.34 -1.20 8.75
CA VAL A 159 -9.26 -1.89 7.82
C VAL A 159 -9.69 -3.26 8.36
N GLU A 160 -8.76 -4.03 8.92
CA GLU A 160 -9.06 -5.33 9.54
C GLU A 160 -9.96 -5.19 10.76
N LEU A 161 -9.71 -4.20 11.60
CA LEU A 161 -10.56 -3.90 12.77
C LEU A 161 -11.96 -3.49 12.33
N GLN A 162 -12.08 -2.65 11.31
CA GLN A 162 -13.36 -2.23 10.75
C GLN A 162 -14.16 -3.43 10.23
N ASP A 163 -13.52 -4.33 9.47
CA ASP A 163 -14.15 -5.57 8.98
C ASP A 163 -14.64 -6.44 10.14
N THR A 164 -13.81 -6.63 11.16
CA THR A 164 -14.15 -7.43 12.33
C THR A 164 -15.33 -6.84 13.11
N LEU A 165 -15.37 -5.52 13.29
CA LEU A 165 -16.47 -4.83 13.97
C LEU A 165 -17.79 -4.94 13.18
N LEU A 166 -17.74 -4.79 11.85
CA LEU A 166 -18.92 -4.94 10.99
C LEU A 166 -19.47 -6.37 11.07
N MET A 167 -18.59 -7.37 11.02
CA MET A 167 -18.96 -8.77 11.17
C MET A 167 -19.60 -9.04 12.54
N ALA A 168 -18.97 -8.59 13.62
CA ALA A 168 -19.51 -8.76 14.96
C ALA A 168 -20.87 -8.06 15.15
N MET A 169 -21.05 -6.86 14.58
CA MET A 169 -22.34 -6.16 14.61
C MET A 169 -23.43 -6.92 13.84
N ALA A 170 -23.10 -7.45 12.65
CA ALA A 170 -24.03 -8.23 11.88
C ALA A 170 -24.39 -9.54 12.58
N GLU A 171 -23.42 -10.24 13.16
CA GLU A 171 -23.64 -11.45 13.97
C GLU A 171 -24.50 -11.16 15.22
N LEU A 172 -24.32 -10.02 15.90
CA LEU A 172 -25.16 -9.63 17.02
C LEU A 172 -26.63 -9.42 16.62
N VAL A 173 -26.89 -8.95 15.41
CA VAL A 173 -28.26 -8.83 14.90
C VAL A 173 -28.83 -10.22 14.60
N GLU A 174 -28.02 -11.12 14.02
CA GLU A 174 -28.44 -12.48 13.69
C GLU A 174 -28.57 -13.41 14.88
N CYS A 175 -27.76 -13.26 15.94
CA CYS A 175 -27.91 -14.02 17.18
C CYS A 175 -29.32 -13.90 17.81
N ARG A 176 -30.08 -12.86 17.45
CA ARG A 176 -31.47 -12.71 17.86
C ARG A 176 -32.45 -13.59 17.08
N ASP A 177 -32.07 -14.10 15.93
CA ASP A 177 -32.91 -14.83 14.97
C ASP A 177 -32.73 -16.37 15.06
N ASP A 178 -32.20 -16.93 16.16
CA ASP A 178 -31.92 -18.38 16.33
C ASP A 178 -31.25 -19.02 15.07
N VAL A 179 -30.76 -18.20 14.14
CA VAL A 179 -30.05 -18.66 12.95
C VAL A 179 -28.63 -18.96 13.34
N THR A 180 -28.20 -20.14 13.04
CA THR A 180 -26.88 -20.67 13.32
C THR A 180 -25.77 -19.72 12.83
N GLY A 181 -24.75 -19.52 13.65
CA GLY A 181 -23.57 -18.72 13.33
C GLY A 181 -22.96 -19.02 11.98
N ARG A 182 -22.17 -18.06 11.41
CA ARG A 182 -21.52 -18.15 10.09
C ARG A 182 -22.43 -17.98 8.87
N HIS A 183 -23.75 -17.68 9.00
CA HIS A 183 -24.58 -17.35 7.85
C HIS A 183 -23.97 -16.20 7.03
N ILE A 184 -23.54 -15.15 7.69
CA ILE A 184 -22.90 -13.97 7.08
C ILE A 184 -21.66 -14.36 6.27
N GLU A 185 -20.80 -15.21 6.85
CA GLU A 185 -19.58 -15.69 6.20
C GLU A 185 -19.91 -16.55 4.96
N ARG A 186 -20.92 -17.43 5.07
CA ARG A 186 -21.37 -18.25 3.95
C ARG A 186 -22.01 -17.39 2.84
N ALA A 187 -22.92 -16.49 3.17
CA ALA A 187 -23.58 -15.59 2.20
C ALA A 187 -22.55 -14.74 1.43
N ARG A 188 -21.55 -14.18 2.13
CA ARG A 188 -20.43 -13.47 1.52
C ARG A 188 -19.65 -14.36 0.55
N SER A 189 -19.37 -15.60 0.93
CA SER A 189 -18.64 -16.55 0.11
C SER A 189 -19.42 -16.95 -1.14
N TYR A 190 -20.73 -17.19 -1.03
CA TYR A 190 -21.61 -17.45 -2.17
C TYR A 190 -21.64 -16.28 -3.16
N LEU A 191 -21.75 -15.05 -2.65
CA LEU A 191 -21.68 -13.86 -3.49
C LEU A 191 -20.34 -13.76 -4.22
N ALA A 192 -19.24 -14.04 -3.55
CA ALA A 192 -17.92 -14.03 -4.18
C ALA A 192 -17.83 -15.01 -5.35
N VAL A 193 -18.35 -16.25 -5.17
CA VAL A 193 -18.41 -17.27 -6.22
C VAL A 193 -19.26 -16.79 -7.41
N LEU A 194 -20.45 -16.22 -7.17
CA LEU A 194 -21.31 -15.71 -8.25
C LEU A 194 -20.65 -14.55 -9.01
N ILE A 195 -20.06 -13.59 -8.31
CA ILE A 195 -19.39 -12.45 -8.92
C ILE A 195 -18.19 -12.90 -9.77
N ASP A 196 -17.38 -13.84 -9.26
CA ASP A 196 -16.25 -14.39 -10.01
C ASP A 196 -16.71 -15.18 -11.24
N ALA A 197 -17.77 -15.96 -11.12
CA ALA A 197 -18.37 -16.68 -12.24
C ALA A 197 -18.93 -15.72 -13.31
N MET A 198 -19.60 -14.62 -12.91
CA MET A 198 -20.03 -13.58 -13.85
C MET A 198 -18.85 -13.00 -14.62
N ARG A 199 -17.76 -12.69 -13.95
CA ARG A 199 -16.54 -12.15 -14.58
C ARG A 199 -15.91 -13.15 -15.55
N ARG A 200 -15.83 -14.42 -15.17
CA ARG A 200 -15.31 -15.49 -16.02
C ARG A 200 -16.16 -15.72 -17.28
N GLN A 201 -17.47 -15.59 -17.17
CA GLN A 201 -18.41 -15.80 -18.29
C GLN A 201 -18.77 -14.53 -19.06
N GLY A 202 -18.25 -13.37 -18.67
CA GLY A 202 -18.55 -12.10 -19.31
C GLY A 202 -20.00 -11.59 -19.11
N LEU A 203 -20.69 -12.05 -18.05
CA LEU A 203 -22.07 -11.67 -17.77
C LEU A 203 -22.14 -10.37 -16.95
N PHE A 204 -23.09 -9.49 -17.29
CA PHE A 204 -23.34 -8.22 -16.58
C PHE A 204 -22.11 -7.30 -16.46
N MET A 205 -21.18 -7.37 -17.41
CA MET A 205 -19.90 -6.67 -17.30
C MET A 205 -20.03 -5.14 -17.24
N GLU A 206 -21.08 -4.55 -17.81
CA GLU A 206 -21.35 -3.12 -17.71
C GLU A 206 -21.51 -2.65 -16.26
N GLU A 207 -22.18 -3.45 -15.41
CA GLU A 207 -22.34 -3.16 -13.99
C GLU A 207 -21.13 -3.63 -13.18
N VAL A 208 -20.73 -4.89 -13.36
CA VAL A 208 -19.67 -5.54 -12.53
C VAL A 208 -18.32 -4.83 -12.65
N SER A 209 -18.00 -4.26 -13.82
CA SER A 209 -16.76 -3.51 -14.02
C SER A 209 -16.67 -2.22 -13.21
N THR A 210 -17.81 -1.66 -12.79
CA THR A 210 -17.87 -0.45 -11.97
C THR A 210 -17.76 -0.72 -10.47
N TRP A 211 -17.88 -1.98 -10.05
CA TRP A 211 -17.93 -2.34 -8.63
C TRP A 211 -16.54 -2.40 -7.99
N ASN A 212 -16.46 -1.88 -6.78
CA ASN A 212 -15.40 -2.26 -5.86
C ASN A 212 -15.80 -3.57 -5.17
N ILE A 213 -15.35 -4.71 -5.70
CA ILE A 213 -15.76 -6.05 -5.26
C ILE A 213 -15.52 -6.25 -3.75
N LYS A 214 -14.42 -5.73 -3.22
CA LYS A 214 -14.12 -5.82 -1.78
C LYS A 214 -15.23 -5.14 -0.96
N LEU A 215 -15.61 -3.93 -1.32
CA LEU A 215 -16.67 -3.18 -0.63
C LEU A 215 -18.04 -3.85 -0.82
N VAL A 216 -18.34 -4.39 -2.01
CA VAL A 216 -19.58 -5.14 -2.26
C VAL A 216 -19.69 -6.34 -1.31
N LEU A 217 -18.64 -7.16 -1.21
CA LEU A 217 -18.64 -8.33 -0.35
C LEU A 217 -18.71 -7.98 1.15
N GLN A 218 -18.09 -6.88 1.56
CA GLN A 218 -18.17 -6.38 2.92
C GLN A 218 -19.57 -5.86 3.26
N SER A 219 -20.20 -5.13 2.33
CA SER A 219 -21.52 -4.53 2.55
C SER A 219 -22.66 -5.55 2.59
N ALA A 220 -22.51 -6.69 1.96
CA ALA A 220 -23.48 -7.79 1.99
C ALA A 220 -23.81 -8.28 3.43
N GLN A 221 -22.87 -8.12 4.36
CA GLN A 221 -23.02 -8.46 5.77
C GLN A 221 -24.16 -7.69 6.46
N LEU A 222 -24.55 -6.54 5.91
CA LEU A 222 -25.59 -5.66 6.48
C LEU A 222 -26.97 -5.84 5.84
N HIS A 223 -27.19 -6.86 4.99
CA HIS A 223 -28.47 -7.04 4.31
C HIS A 223 -29.65 -7.17 5.30
N ASP A 224 -29.43 -7.82 6.41
CA ASP A 224 -30.41 -8.12 7.45
C ASP A 224 -30.32 -7.20 8.69
N VAL A 225 -29.52 -6.12 8.65
CA VAL A 225 -29.33 -5.20 9.80
C VAL A 225 -30.65 -4.64 10.35
N GLY A 226 -31.68 -4.55 9.51
CA GLY A 226 -33.01 -4.07 9.94
C GLY A 226 -33.79 -5.02 10.83
N LYS A 227 -33.39 -6.28 10.99
CA LYS A 227 -33.98 -7.24 11.96
C LYS A 227 -33.91 -6.74 13.40
N ILE A 228 -32.97 -5.80 13.69
CA ILE A 228 -32.88 -5.16 15.00
C ILE A 228 -34.17 -4.47 15.42
N ALA A 229 -35.02 -4.05 14.49
CA ALA A 229 -36.29 -3.40 14.76
C ALA A 229 -37.46 -4.37 14.91
N VAL A 230 -37.28 -5.66 14.60
CA VAL A 230 -38.32 -6.69 14.74
C VAL A 230 -38.37 -7.17 16.18
N LYS A 231 -39.59 -7.40 16.70
CA LYS A 231 -39.80 -7.90 18.07
C LYS A 231 -39.34 -9.36 18.21
N ASP A 232 -38.64 -9.69 19.29
CA ASP A 232 -38.13 -11.05 19.55
C ASP A 232 -39.25 -12.10 19.53
N GLY A 233 -40.42 -11.80 20.08
CA GLY A 233 -41.54 -12.72 20.07
C GLY A 233 -42.12 -13.07 18.69
N ILE A 234 -41.80 -12.26 17.67
CA ILE A 234 -42.16 -12.54 16.27
C ILE A 234 -40.99 -13.23 15.57
N LEU A 235 -39.77 -12.72 15.80
CA LEU A 235 -38.56 -13.21 15.18
C LEU A 235 -38.31 -14.69 15.56
N ASN A 236 -38.46 -15.02 16.85
CA ASN A 236 -38.18 -16.35 17.42
C ASN A 236 -39.44 -17.17 17.67
N LYS A 237 -40.52 -16.92 16.91
CA LYS A 237 -41.77 -17.64 17.09
C LYS A 237 -41.63 -19.12 16.66
N LEU A 238 -41.89 -20.01 17.61
CA LEU A 238 -41.98 -21.43 17.30
C LEU A 238 -43.30 -21.73 16.57
N GLY A 239 -43.25 -21.85 15.24
CA GLY A 239 -44.39 -22.19 14.43
C GLY A 239 -44.66 -21.21 13.28
N LYS A 240 -45.83 -21.37 12.61
CA LYS A 240 -46.21 -20.50 11.47
C LYS A 240 -46.56 -19.09 11.95
N LEU A 241 -46.03 -18.11 11.27
CA LEU A 241 -46.36 -16.70 11.46
C LEU A 241 -47.80 -16.44 10.97
N SER A 242 -48.54 -15.57 11.66
CA SER A 242 -49.75 -14.99 11.13
C SER A 242 -49.42 -14.02 9.98
N ASN A 243 -50.42 -13.61 9.21
CA ASN A 243 -50.22 -12.63 8.13
C ASN A 243 -49.66 -11.31 8.69
N ASP A 244 -50.19 -10.83 9.81
CA ASP A 244 -49.73 -9.58 10.44
C ASP A 244 -48.29 -9.68 10.96
N GLU A 245 -47.90 -10.80 11.56
CA GLU A 245 -46.55 -11.06 12.00
C GLU A 245 -45.55 -11.16 10.82
N PHE A 246 -46.01 -11.77 9.73
CA PHE A 246 -45.20 -11.83 8.51
C PHE A 246 -44.99 -10.45 7.88
N GLU A 247 -46.02 -9.61 7.85
CA GLU A 247 -45.92 -8.21 7.42
C GLU A 247 -44.95 -7.41 8.32
N GLU A 248 -44.95 -7.68 9.63
CA GLU A 248 -43.97 -7.04 10.57
C GLU A 248 -42.54 -7.46 10.27
N ILE A 249 -42.30 -8.76 10.00
CA ILE A 249 -40.94 -9.21 9.61
C ILE A 249 -40.49 -8.58 8.31
N LYS A 250 -41.34 -8.49 7.28
CA LYS A 250 -40.99 -7.85 5.99
C LYS A 250 -40.46 -6.43 6.15
N ARG A 251 -40.84 -5.72 7.21
CA ARG A 251 -40.42 -4.35 7.46
C ARG A 251 -38.89 -4.25 7.74
N HIS A 252 -38.19 -5.35 8.08
CA HIS A 252 -36.77 -5.28 8.32
C HIS A 252 -36.01 -4.75 7.09
N ALA A 253 -36.42 -5.11 5.86
CA ALA A 253 -35.77 -4.64 4.66
C ALA A 253 -35.86 -3.09 4.53
N ALA A 254 -37.05 -2.52 4.72
CA ALA A 254 -37.23 -1.08 4.71
C ALA A 254 -36.53 -0.38 5.88
N PHE A 255 -36.55 -0.98 7.08
CA PHE A 255 -35.86 -0.47 8.28
C PHE A 255 -34.35 -0.46 8.07
N GLY A 256 -33.76 -1.54 7.53
CA GLY A 256 -32.34 -1.62 7.22
C GLY A 256 -31.92 -0.52 6.26
N GLY A 257 -32.66 -0.35 5.17
CA GLY A 257 -32.41 0.71 4.22
C GLY A 257 -32.48 2.12 4.82
N ALA A 258 -33.48 2.39 5.67
CA ALA A 258 -33.64 3.67 6.36
C ALA A 258 -32.52 3.93 7.38
N LEU A 259 -32.09 2.90 8.11
CA LEU A 259 -30.97 2.99 9.06
C LEU A 259 -29.67 3.34 8.34
N ILE A 260 -29.38 2.63 7.24
CA ILE A 260 -28.16 2.87 6.45
C ILE A 260 -28.23 4.27 5.81
N GLU A 261 -29.36 4.68 5.27
CA GLU A 261 -29.54 6.04 4.73
C GLU A 261 -29.24 7.13 5.79
N LYS A 262 -29.66 6.91 7.03
CA LYS A 262 -29.36 7.83 8.12
C LYS A 262 -27.85 7.92 8.38
N ILE A 263 -27.13 6.81 8.29
CA ILE A 263 -25.67 6.79 8.46
C ILE A 263 -24.97 7.50 7.29
N ILE A 264 -25.43 7.28 6.04
CA ILE A 264 -24.89 7.95 4.84
C ILE A 264 -24.89 9.47 4.98
N ARG A 265 -25.91 10.05 5.61
CA ARG A 265 -26.00 11.50 5.84
C ARG A 265 -24.94 12.06 6.78
N HIS A 266 -24.30 11.22 7.58
CA HIS A 266 -23.33 11.62 8.62
C HIS A 266 -21.89 11.20 8.29
N THR A 267 -21.63 10.65 7.10
CA THR A 267 -20.28 10.21 6.68
C THR A 267 -19.95 10.66 5.27
N ASN A 268 -18.65 10.80 5.00
CA ASN A 268 -18.13 11.05 3.66
C ASN A 268 -17.85 9.74 2.89
N GLU A 269 -17.72 8.63 3.60
CA GLU A 269 -17.49 7.29 3.02
C GLU A 269 -18.82 6.65 2.61
N ARG A 270 -19.22 6.86 1.35
CA ARG A 270 -20.55 6.48 0.86
C ARG A 270 -20.60 5.13 0.14
N ALA A 271 -19.55 4.79 -0.60
CA ALA A 271 -19.61 3.64 -1.54
C ALA A 271 -19.99 2.32 -0.85
N PHE A 272 -19.41 2.00 0.31
CA PHE A 272 -19.76 0.82 1.11
C PHE A 272 -21.22 0.85 1.56
N LEU A 273 -21.69 1.99 2.07
CA LEU A 273 -23.04 2.14 2.59
C LEU A 273 -24.10 2.14 1.50
N GLU A 274 -23.81 2.65 0.31
CA GLU A 274 -24.72 2.57 -0.82
C GLU A 274 -24.93 1.11 -1.26
N TYR A 275 -23.87 0.30 -1.32
CA TYR A 275 -24.03 -1.14 -1.57
C TYR A 275 -24.81 -1.84 -0.46
N ALA A 276 -24.54 -1.53 0.80
CA ALA A 276 -25.27 -2.10 1.93
C ALA A 276 -26.76 -1.75 1.90
N LYS A 277 -27.10 -0.50 1.55
CA LYS A 277 -28.47 -0.05 1.37
C LYS A 277 -29.19 -0.81 0.26
N ILE A 278 -28.52 -1.05 -0.86
CA ILE A 278 -29.09 -1.85 -1.96
C ILE A 278 -29.36 -3.26 -1.45
N PHE A 279 -28.43 -3.92 -0.79
CA PHE A 279 -28.66 -5.26 -0.24
C PHE A 279 -29.83 -5.27 0.74
N ALA A 280 -29.87 -4.35 1.71
CA ALA A 280 -30.94 -4.30 2.70
C ALA A 280 -32.33 -4.11 2.08
N LEU A 281 -32.46 -3.24 1.07
CA LEU A 281 -33.72 -2.94 0.43
C LEU A 281 -34.18 -3.98 -0.59
N THR A 282 -33.28 -4.82 -1.14
CA THR A 282 -33.64 -5.55 -2.36
C THR A 282 -33.37 -7.06 -2.31
N HIS A 283 -32.79 -7.61 -1.24
CA HIS A 283 -32.49 -9.03 -1.14
C HIS A 283 -33.72 -9.93 -1.07
N HIS A 284 -34.89 -9.39 -0.72
CA HIS A 284 -36.17 -10.09 -0.72
C HIS A 284 -37.07 -9.70 -1.88
N GLU A 285 -36.61 -8.88 -2.81
CA GLU A 285 -37.34 -8.66 -4.06
C GLU A 285 -37.33 -9.94 -4.92
N ARG A 286 -38.36 -10.12 -5.72
CA ARG A 286 -38.54 -11.31 -6.55
C ARG A 286 -38.65 -10.92 -8.01
N TRP A 287 -38.07 -11.73 -8.87
CA TRP A 287 -38.08 -11.49 -10.31
C TRP A 287 -39.50 -11.28 -10.87
N ASP A 288 -40.54 -11.97 -10.32
CA ASP A 288 -41.92 -11.87 -10.70
C ASP A 288 -42.66 -10.63 -10.17
N GLY A 289 -42.03 -9.83 -9.31
CA GLY A 289 -42.61 -8.64 -8.67
C GLY A 289 -43.46 -8.92 -7.43
N ASN A 290 -43.47 -10.18 -6.95
CA ASN A 290 -44.19 -10.56 -5.72
C ASN A 290 -43.29 -10.49 -4.47
N GLY A 291 -42.15 -9.80 -4.57
CA GLY A 291 -41.21 -9.56 -3.49
C GLY A 291 -41.57 -8.37 -2.60
N TYR A 292 -40.69 -7.98 -1.72
CA TYR A 292 -40.83 -6.85 -0.83
C TYR A 292 -39.45 -6.18 -0.58
N PRO A 293 -39.40 -4.93 -0.12
CA PRO A 293 -40.48 -4.04 0.33
C PRO A 293 -41.17 -3.26 -0.80
N SER A 294 -40.53 -3.14 -1.98
CA SER A 294 -41.02 -2.24 -3.06
C SER A 294 -41.78 -2.96 -4.15
N GLY A 295 -41.70 -4.30 -4.25
CA GLY A 295 -42.35 -5.09 -5.31
C GLY A 295 -41.70 -4.86 -6.68
N LEU A 296 -40.40 -4.62 -6.74
CA LEU A 296 -39.64 -4.45 -7.97
C LEU A 296 -39.69 -5.72 -8.81
N LYS A 297 -39.72 -5.55 -10.15
CA LYS A 297 -39.84 -6.68 -11.06
C LYS A 297 -38.72 -6.74 -12.09
N GLY A 298 -38.21 -7.92 -12.35
CA GLY A 298 -37.21 -8.15 -13.39
C GLY A 298 -35.94 -7.33 -13.17
N GLU A 299 -35.55 -6.55 -14.16
CA GLU A 299 -34.35 -5.72 -14.13
C GLU A 299 -34.47 -4.42 -13.32
N GLU A 300 -35.67 -4.08 -12.85
CA GLU A 300 -35.85 -3.00 -11.87
C GLU A 300 -35.17 -3.34 -10.54
N ILE A 301 -34.99 -4.64 -10.22
CA ILE A 301 -34.25 -5.09 -9.06
C ILE A 301 -32.77 -4.90 -9.36
N PRO A 302 -32.00 -4.11 -8.56
CA PRO A 302 -30.58 -3.99 -8.71
C PRO A 302 -29.87 -5.36 -8.74
N LEU A 303 -28.84 -5.50 -9.55
CA LEU A 303 -28.15 -6.78 -9.74
C LEU A 303 -27.63 -7.37 -8.41
N LEU A 304 -27.17 -6.52 -7.48
CA LEU A 304 -26.73 -6.94 -6.14
C LEU A 304 -27.86 -7.61 -5.35
N GLY A 305 -29.08 -7.08 -5.42
CA GLY A 305 -30.26 -7.70 -4.79
C GLY A 305 -30.60 -9.05 -5.40
N ARG A 306 -30.57 -9.13 -6.74
CA ARG A 306 -30.82 -10.39 -7.47
C ARG A 306 -29.79 -11.47 -7.10
N LEU A 307 -28.51 -11.10 -6.94
CA LEU A 307 -27.45 -12.01 -6.50
C LEU A 307 -27.65 -12.46 -5.06
N MET A 308 -27.98 -11.51 -4.17
CA MET A 308 -28.19 -11.83 -2.76
C MET A 308 -29.36 -12.75 -2.54
N ALA A 309 -30.44 -12.57 -3.30
CA ALA A 309 -31.60 -13.47 -3.23
C ALA A 309 -31.26 -14.95 -3.50
N VAL A 310 -30.35 -15.23 -4.45
CA VAL A 310 -29.88 -16.60 -4.73
C VAL A 310 -29.02 -17.12 -3.57
N ALA A 311 -28.08 -16.30 -3.08
CA ALA A 311 -27.17 -16.66 -2.01
C ALA A 311 -27.89 -16.93 -0.68
N ASP A 312 -28.76 -16.01 -0.28
CA ASP A 312 -29.51 -16.07 0.97
C ASP A 312 -30.50 -17.24 0.99
N VAL A 313 -31.27 -17.45 -0.09
CA VAL A 313 -32.20 -18.58 -0.17
C VAL A 313 -31.46 -19.90 -0.17
N TYR A 314 -30.33 -20.03 -0.89
CA TYR A 314 -29.53 -21.25 -0.82
C TYR A 314 -29.06 -21.53 0.60
N ASP A 315 -28.53 -20.51 1.30
CA ASP A 315 -28.10 -20.68 2.68
C ASP A 315 -29.23 -21.08 3.62
N ALA A 316 -30.39 -20.41 3.48
CA ALA A 316 -31.58 -20.74 4.28
C ALA A 316 -32.10 -22.18 4.03
N LEU A 317 -31.94 -22.72 2.82
CA LEU A 317 -32.30 -24.11 2.51
C LEU A 317 -31.29 -25.09 3.11
N ARG A 318 -30.00 -24.74 3.13
CA ARG A 318 -28.92 -25.58 3.61
C ARG A 318 -28.68 -25.51 5.13
N SER A 319 -29.35 -24.58 5.80
CA SER A 319 -29.27 -24.40 7.26
C SER A 319 -30.42 -25.11 7.97
N ALA A 320 -30.11 -25.89 9.04
CA ALA A 320 -31.12 -26.46 9.90
C ALA A 320 -31.77 -25.36 10.74
N ARG A 321 -33.10 -25.47 10.97
CA ARG A 321 -33.85 -24.58 11.85
C ARG A 321 -34.54 -25.40 12.95
N PRO A 322 -34.93 -24.84 14.09
CA PRO A 322 -35.51 -25.61 15.20
C PRO A 322 -36.70 -26.51 14.83
N TYR A 323 -37.36 -26.22 13.71
CA TYR A 323 -38.57 -26.92 13.23
C TYR A 323 -38.42 -27.53 11.83
N LYS A 324 -37.21 -27.52 11.25
CA LYS A 324 -36.99 -28.04 9.89
C LYS A 324 -35.53 -28.45 9.69
N ASP A 325 -35.34 -29.68 9.27
CA ASP A 325 -34.02 -30.16 8.87
C ASP A 325 -33.50 -29.41 7.62
N ALA A 326 -32.18 -29.33 7.50
CA ALA A 326 -31.55 -28.78 6.29
C ALA A 326 -31.88 -29.66 5.08
N TYR A 327 -32.18 -29.04 3.96
CA TYR A 327 -32.29 -29.74 2.69
C TYR A 327 -30.93 -30.27 2.22
N SER A 328 -30.92 -31.35 1.43
CA SER A 328 -29.71 -31.77 0.72
C SER A 328 -29.28 -30.70 -0.31
N HIS A 329 -28.04 -30.81 -0.79
CA HIS A 329 -27.58 -29.93 -1.86
C HIS A 329 -28.45 -30.02 -3.11
N GLU A 330 -28.80 -31.25 -3.51
CA GLU A 330 -29.58 -31.58 -4.70
C GLU A 330 -31.00 -30.99 -4.59
N GLU A 331 -31.61 -31.08 -3.42
CA GLU A 331 -32.94 -30.50 -3.16
C GLU A 331 -32.89 -28.97 -3.20
N ALA A 332 -31.88 -28.33 -2.59
CA ALA A 332 -31.71 -26.88 -2.62
C ALA A 332 -31.50 -26.37 -4.06
N VAL A 333 -30.66 -27.04 -4.84
CA VAL A 333 -30.43 -26.74 -6.26
C VAL A 333 -31.72 -26.86 -7.06
N LYS A 334 -32.50 -27.92 -6.83
CA LYS A 334 -33.79 -28.12 -7.49
C LYS A 334 -34.79 -26.98 -7.18
N ILE A 335 -34.89 -26.57 -5.92
CA ILE A 335 -35.76 -25.48 -5.49
C ILE A 335 -35.38 -24.16 -6.18
N ILE A 336 -34.08 -23.86 -6.24
CA ILE A 336 -33.60 -22.65 -6.93
C ILE A 336 -33.89 -22.71 -8.43
N TRP A 337 -33.71 -23.88 -9.06
CA TRP A 337 -34.04 -24.09 -10.46
C TRP A 337 -35.52 -23.89 -10.74
N GLU A 338 -36.44 -24.43 -9.92
CA GLU A 338 -37.88 -24.24 -10.03
C GLU A 338 -38.36 -22.80 -9.82
N GLY A 339 -37.53 -22.02 -9.11
CA GLY A 339 -37.68 -20.58 -8.90
C GLY A 339 -37.27 -19.71 -10.08
N ARG A 340 -36.65 -20.27 -11.13
CA ARG A 340 -36.14 -19.57 -12.31
C ARG A 340 -37.27 -18.79 -13.01
N GLY A 341 -37.08 -17.48 -13.21
CA GLY A 341 -38.07 -16.58 -13.83
C GLY A 341 -39.28 -16.25 -12.94
N LYS A 342 -39.31 -16.74 -11.71
CA LYS A 342 -40.30 -16.41 -10.68
C LYS A 342 -39.66 -15.69 -9.50
N HIS A 343 -38.94 -16.43 -8.68
CA HIS A 343 -38.19 -15.85 -7.56
C HIS A 343 -36.89 -15.22 -8.04
N PHE A 344 -36.17 -15.88 -8.92
CA PHE A 344 -34.82 -15.54 -9.32
C PHE A 344 -34.68 -15.12 -10.78
N ASP A 345 -33.73 -14.23 -11.08
CA ASP A 345 -33.34 -13.91 -12.46
C ASP A 345 -32.88 -15.20 -13.18
N PRO A 346 -33.48 -15.52 -14.34
CA PRO A 346 -33.14 -16.70 -15.10
C PRO A 346 -31.64 -16.84 -15.40
N ARG A 347 -30.98 -15.74 -15.71
CA ARG A 347 -29.54 -15.72 -16.05
C ARG A 347 -28.68 -16.04 -14.83
N LEU A 348 -29.06 -15.57 -13.64
CA LEU A 348 -28.37 -15.87 -12.39
C LEU A 348 -28.59 -17.30 -11.92
N VAL A 349 -29.77 -17.88 -12.20
CA VAL A 349 -30.00 -19.32 -11.95
C VAL A 349 -29.11 -20.16 -12.86
N ASP A 350 -29.04 -19.83 -14.16
CA ASP A 350 -28.18 -20.55 -15.11
C ASP A 350 -26.70 -20.45 -14.68
N LEU A 351 -26.25 -19.28 -14.21
CA LEU A 351 -24.93 -19.06 -13.63
C LEU A 351 -24.70 -19.91 -12.37
N PHE A 352 -25.64 -19.88 -11.42
CA PHE A 352 -25.59 -20.67 -10.18
C PHE A 352 -25.44 -22.15 -10.47
N MET A 353 -26.19 -22.69 -11.46
CA MET A 353 -26.08 -24.08 -11.85
C MET A 353 -24.66 -24.47 -12.26
N SER A 354 -23.93 -23.57 -12.91
CA SER A 354 -22.54 -23.80 -13.33
C SER A 354 -21.54 -23.83 -12.18
N VAL A 355 -21.87 -23.27 -11.00
CA VAL A 355 -20.99 -23.16 -9.82
C VAL A 355 -21.60 -23.77 -8.55
N SER A 356 -22.71 -24.50 -8.66
CA SER A 356 -23.43 -25.06 -7.51
C SER A 356 -22.58 -25.99 -6.65
N GLY A 357 -21.58 -26.67 -7.23
CA GLY A 357 -20.62 -27.49 -6.49
C GLY A 357 -19.72 -26.66 -5.57
N GLU A 358 -19.36 -25.41 -5.97
CA GLU A 358 -18.61 -24.51 -5.12
C GLU A 358 -19.46 -24.07 -3.90
N PHE A 359 -20.76 -23.84 -4.10
CA PHE A 359 -21.70 -23.56 -3.02
C PHE A 359 -21.81 -24.72 -2.03
N ALA A 360 -21.89 -25.98 -2.52
CA ALA A 360 -21.90 -27.14 -1.66
C ALA A 360 -20.63 -27.22 -0.78
N ASN A 361 -19.47 -26.96 -1.36
CA ASN A 361 -18.20 -26.97 -0.63
C ASN A 361 -18.18 -25.91 0.47
N ILE A 362 -18.65 -24.69 0.19
CA ILE A 362 -18.76 -23.61 1.19
C ILE A 362 -19.70 -24.01 2.32
N ALA A 363 -20.91 -24.52 2.01
CA ALA A 363 -21.87 -24.96 3.00
C ALA A 363 -21.30 -26.04 3.92
N ASN A 364 -20.56 -27.00 3.37
CA ASN A 364 -19.97 -28.11 4.14
C ASN A 364 -18.75 -27.65 4.98
N THR A 365 -17.92 -26.76 4.46
CA THR A 365 -16.70 -26.28 5.15
C THR A 365 -17.03 -25.31 6.27
N LEU A 366 -18.05 -24.46 6.06
CA LEU A 366 -18.51 -23.45 7.02
C LEU A 366 -19.75 -23.94 7.81
N SER A 367 -20.03 -25.24 7.82
CA SER A 367 -21.04 -25.84 8.70
C SER A 367 -20.56 -25.75 10.15
N GLU A 368 -21.50 -25.55 11.09
CA GLU A 368 -21.17 -25.58 12.51
C GLU A 368 -20.73 -26.99 12.95
N PRO A 369 -19.74 -27.10 13.87
CA PRO A 369 -19.51 -28.34 14.57
C PRO A 369 -20.74 -28.63 15.41
N SER A 370 -21.42 -29.74 15.08
CA SER A 370 -22.59 -30.22 15.80
C SER A 370 -22.23 -30.40 17.28
N GLY A 371 -22.61 -29.46 18.15
CA GLY A 371 -22.70 -29.71 19.59
C GLY A 371 -22.10 -28.74 20.60
N GLU A 372 -21.32 -27.70 20.25
CA GLU A 372 -20.57 -26.96 21.29
C GLU A 372 -21.22 -25.67 21.84
N LEU A 373 -22.19 -25.06 21.18
CA LEU A 373 -22.78 -23.79 21.65
C LEU A 373 -24.10 -23.92 22.44
N ARG A 374 -24.66 -25.13 22.61
CA ARG A 374 -25.86 -25.31 23.45
C ARG A 374 -25.61 -25.23 24.97
N SER A 375 -24.33 -25.17 25.39
CA SER A 375 -24.00 -25.16 26.83
C SER A 375 -23.83 -23.78 27.46
N VAL A 376 -23.73 -22.71 26.64
CA VAL A 376 -23.52 -21.35 27.18
C VAL A 376 -24.84 -20.60 27.46
N ALA A 377 -25.95 -21.00 26.85
CA ALA A 377 -27.28 -20.40 27.09
C ALA A 377 -27.99 -20.96 28.33
N ALA A 378 -27.35 -21.86 29.09
CA ALA A 378 -27.89 -22.48 30.32
C ALA A 378 -27.20 -22.01 31.62
N LEU A 379 -26.45 -20.93 31.56
CA LEU A 379 -25.88 -20.20 32.70
C LEU A 379 -26.53 -18.80 32.78
#